data_6552ea9dc59fa5702bedbf55630a390a
#
_entry.id   6552ea9dc59fa5702bedbf55630a390a
#
_cell.length_a   1.000
_cell.length_b   1.000
_cell.length_c   1.000
_cell.angle_alpha   90.00
_cell.angle_beta   90.00
_cell.angle_gamma   90.00
#
_symmetry.space_group_name_H-M   'P 1'
#
loop_
_entity.id
_entity.type
_entity.pdbx_description
1 polymer ?
#
loop_
_entity_poly.entity_id
_entity_poly.type
_entity_poly.pdbx_seq_one_letter_code
_entity_poly.pdbx_strand_id
1 'polypeptide(L)'
;KMMSENLVNIASRFRNFLPVVIDLETTGFDAKTNAIIQIAIIILGFDSKGNLSIKFSETRDVTPFAEAIIDKSAIEFTGINVYDPDRKALLESSALKEVFQTIKLETKKTGCKRAILVGHNAHFDLAFINAAAERCKIKKNPLHPFSCFDTATLAGLAYGQTVLAKACEAANINFESERAHEALYD
;
A
#
# COMPACT_ATOMS: atom_id res chain seq x y z
N LYS A 1 32.44 0.83 -30.11
CA LYS A 1 32.24 0.98 -28.65
C LYS A 1 30.73 1.13 -28.43
N MET A 2 30.05 -0.01 -28.24
CA MET A 2 28.64 -0.01 -27.91
C MET A 2 28.48 0.66 -26.57
N MET A 3 27.76 1.79 -26.52
CA MET A 3 27.30 2.38 -25.27
C MET A 3 26.30 1.37 -24.67
N SER A 4 26.68 0.75 -23.56
CA SER A 4 25.74 -0.03 -22.78
C SER A 4 24.59 0.89 -22.39
N GLU A 5 23.40 0.60 -22.91
CA GLU A 5 22.15 1.18 -22.41
C GLU A 5 22.12 0.92 -20.91
N ASN A 6 22.33 1.97 -20.11
CA ASN A 6 22.11 1.92 -18.68
C ASN A 6 20.60 1.68 -18.47
N LEU A 7 20.20 0.41 -18.41
CA LEU A 7 18.86 0.05 -17.98
C LEU A 7 18.62 0.73 -16.63
N VAL A 8 17.70 1.67 -16.60
CA VAL A 8 17.34 2.38 -15.36
C VAL A 8 16.83 1.34 -14.37
N ASN A 9 17.62 1.09 -13.32
CA ASN A 9 17.24 0.15 -12.27
C ASN A 9 16.45 0.90 -11.20
N ILE A 10 15.39 0.29 -10.67
CA ILE A 10 14.56 0.88 -9.61
C ILE A 10 15.41 1.25 -8.38
N ALA A 11 16.44 0.47 -8.07
CA ALA A 11 17.36 0.74 -6.96
C ALA A 11 18.14 2.06 -7.13
N SER A 12 18.49 2.46 -8.36
CA SER A 12 19.19 3.72 -8.62
C SER A 12 18.28 4.94 -8.57
N ARG A 13 16.96 4.75 -8.76
CA ARG A 13 16.00 5.86 -8.88
C ARG A 13 15.59 6.46 -7.54
N PHE A 14 15.44 5.63 -6.49
CA PHE A 14 14.86 6.05 -5.21
C PHE A 14 15.79 5.75 -4.02
N ARG A 15 17.06 6.11 -4.10
CA ARG A 15 18.07 5.92 -3.03
C ARG A 15 18.20 4.46 -2.55
N ASN A 16 18.12 3.50 -3.45
CA ASN A 16 18.05 2.07 -3.13
C ASN A 16 16.81 1.67 -2.32
N PHE A 17 15.72 2.43 -2.39
CA PHE A 17 14.42 2.03 -1.86
C PHE A 17 13.54 1.46 -2.98
N LEU A 18 12.83 0.37 -2.66
CA LEU A 18 11.79 -0.17 -3.53
C LEU A 18 10.48 0.53 -3.17
N PRO A 19 9.88 1.32 -4.09
CA PRO A 19 8.55 1.85 -3.85
C PRO A 19 7.51 0.73 -3.93
N VAL A 20 6.71 0.61 -2.89
CA VAL A 20 5.59 -0.34 -2.79
C VAL A 20 4.33 0.48 -2.54
N VAL A 21 3.42 0.48 -3.49
CA VAL A 21 2.11 1.11 -3.28
C VAL A 21 1.33 0.21 -2.33
N ILE A 22 0.82 0.78 -1.28
CA ILE A 22 0.01 0.08 -0.27
C ILE A 22 -1.23 0.92 -0.02
N ASP A 23 -2.37 0.25 -0.05
CA ASP A 23 -3.65 0.79 0.33
C ASP A 23 -4.35 -0.16 1.29
N LEU A 24 -5.02 0.38 2.29
CA LEU A 24 -5.67 -0.37 3.36
C LEU A 24 -7.14 0.01 3.49
N GLU A 25 -7.99 -1.01 3.59
CA GLU A 25 -9.31 -0.81 4.17
C GLU A 25 -9.27 -1.13 5.66
N THR A 26 -9.93 -0.29 6.46
CA THR A 26 -9.86 -0.35 7.92
C THR A 26 -11.23 -0.22 8.57
N THR A 27 -11.33 -0.62 9.83
CA THR A 27 -12.58 -0.50 10.62
C THR A 27 -12.75 0.87 11.27
N GLY A 28 -11.91 1.85 10.94
CA GLY A 28 -11.95 3.22 11.48
C GLY A 28 -10.61 3.91 11.28
N PHE A 29 -10.39 5.02 11.98
CA PHE A 29 -9.25 5.92 11.72
C PHE A 29 -8.11 5.83 12.75
N ASP A 30 -8.30 5.14 13.87
CA ASP A 30 -7.26 5.00 14.90
C ASP A 30 -6.52 3.67 14.75
N ALA A 31 -5.27 3.73 14.31
CA ALA A 31 -4.42 2.56 14.08
C ALA A 31 -4.18 1.69 15.34
N LYS A 32 -4.42 2.21 16.55
CA LYS A 32 -4.26 1.47 17.80
C LYS A 32 -5.47 0.63 18.14
N THR A 33 -6.67 1.12 17.82
CA THR A 33 -7.94 0.55 18.25
C THR A 33 -8.74 -0.05 17.10
N ASN A 34 -8.60 0.48 15.88
CA ASN A 34 -9.25 -0.07 14.70
C ASN A 34 -8.37 -1.09 13.98
N ALA A 35 -8.98 -1.99 13.25
CA ALA A 35 -8.30 -3.07 12.55
C ALA A 35 -8.13 -2.79 11.06
N ILE A 36 -7.09 -3.37 10.49
CA ILE A 36 -6.99 -3.57 9.03
C ILE A 36 -7.95 -4.69 8.66
N ILE A 37 -8.73 -4.50 7.59
CA ILE A 37 -9.65 -5.51 7.04
C ILE A 37 -9.32 -5.92 5.62
N GLN A 38 -8.55 -5.11 4.90
CA GLN A 38 -7.96 -5.49 3.61
C GLN A 38 -6.61 -4.80 3.42
N ILE A 39 -5.65 -5.49 2.81
CA ILE A 39 -4.34 -4.97 2.43
C ILE A 39 -4.16 -5.23 0.94
N ALA A 40 -3.96 -4.18 0.16
CA ALA A 40 -3.50 -4.28 -1.21
C ALA A 40 -2.07 -3.78 -1.34
N ILE A 41 -1.25 -4.47 -2.14
CA ILE A 41 0.09 -4.02 -2.48
C ILE A 41 0.33 -4.09 -3.98
N ILE A 42 1.06 -3.10 -4.49
CA ILE A 42 1.57 -3.08 -5.87
C ILE A 42 3.07 -2.83 -5.82
N ILE A 43 3.83 -3.72 -6.45
CA ILE A 43 5.27 -3.58 -6.63
C ILE A 43 5.54 -2.91 -7.97
N LEU A 44 6.29 -1.82 -7.94
CA LEU A 44 6.67 -1.07 -9.12
C LEU A 44 8.05 -1.47 -9.63
N GLY A 45 8.25 -1.34 -10.93
CA GLY A 45 9.52 -1.47 -11.60
C GLY A 45 9.54 -0.65 -12.88
N PHE A 46 10.58 -0.79 -13.70
CA PHE A 46 10.63 -0.15 -15.00
C PHE A 46 10.31 -1.13 -16.12
N ASP A 47 9.58 -0.66 -17.11
CA ASP A 47 9.40 -1.37 -18.39
C ASP A 47 10.65 -1.24 -19.28
N SER A 48 10.61 -1.84 -20.46
CA SER A 48 11.72 -1.79 -21.44
C SER A 48 12.00 -0.39 -21.99
N LYS A 49 11.06 0.56 -21.79
CA LYS A 49 11.19 1.96 -22.24
C LYS A 49 11.64 2.88 -21.09
N GLY A 50 11.83 2.33 -19.88
CA GLY A 50 12.23 3.10 -18.69
C GLY A 50 11.07 3.82 -18.00
N ASN A 51 9.81 3.48 -18.29
CA ASN A 51 8.66 4.01 -17.57
C ASN A 51 8.34 3.14 -16.35
N LEU A 52 7.84 3.77 -15.29
CA LEU A 52 7.30 3.03 -14.14
C LEU A 52 6.12 2.16 -14.58
N SER A 53 6.13 0.92 -14.14
CA SER A 53 5.09 -0.06 -14.47
C SER A 53 4.82 -1.00 -13.30
N ILE A 54 3.63 -1.55 -13.25
CA ILE A 54 3.25 -2.57 -12.28
C ILE A 54 3.97 -3.87 -12.63
N LYS A 55 4.69 -4.44 -11.67
CA LYS A 55 5.36 -5.75 -11.81
C LYS A 55 4.61 -6.85 -11.10
N PHE A 56 3.94 -6.53 -10.01
CA PHE A 56 3.21 -7.49 -9.21
C PHE A 56 2.14 -6.75 -8.40
N SER A 57 1.00 -7.39 -8.17
CA SER A 57 -0.03 -6.90 -7.26
C SER A 57 -0.66 -8.08 -6.52
N GLU A 58 -1.05 -7.85 -5.28
CA GLU A 58 -1.82 -8.80 -4.49
C GLU A 58 -2.71 -8.09 -3.48
N THR A 59 -3.78 -8.76 -3.08
CA THR A 59 -4.69 -8.32 -2.03
C THR A 59 -4.86 -9.43 -1.01
N ARG A 60 -5.02 -9.06 0.27
CA ARG A 60 -5.34 -9.97 1.36
C ARG A 60 -6.48 -9.40 2.18
N ASP A 61 -7.52 -10.19 2.35
CA ASP A 61 -8.54 -9.93 3.35
C ASP A 61 -8.02 -10.30 4.73
N VAL A 62 -8.33 -9.46 5.71
CA VAL A 62 -7.81 -9.58 7.08
C VAL A 62 -8.98 -9.66 8.05
N THR A 63 -8.90 -10.61 8.98
CA THR A 63 -9.82 -10.70 10.11
C THR A 63 -9.44 -9.66 11.15
N PRO A 64 -10.38 -8.81 11.61
CA PRO A 64 -10.12 -7.89 12.71
C PRO A 64 -9.56 -8.62 13.93
N PHE A 65 -8.62 -8.01 14.64
CA PHE A 65 -8.15 -8.57 15.91
C PHE A 65 -9.25 -8.50 17.00
N ALA A 66 -9.17 -9.33 18.03
CA ALA A 66 -10.28 -9.61 18.94
C ALA A 66 -10.85 -8.36 19.64
N GLU A 67 -10.00 -7.41 20.01
CA GLU A 67 -10.40 -6.19 20.73
C GLU A 67 -10.58 -5.00 19.79
N ALA A 68 -10.60 -5.21 18.47
CA ALA A 68 -10.73 -4.13 17.51
C ALA A 68 -12.08 -3.41 17.63
N ILE A 69 -12.03 -2.10 17.60
CA ILE A 69 -13.22 -1.27 17.45
C ILE A 69 -13.63 -1.28 15.97
N ILE A 70 -14.89 -1.59 15.72
CA ILE A 70 -15.46 -1.62 14.37
C ILE A 70 -16.45 -0.47 14.25
N ASP A 71 -16.01 0.60 13.58
CA ASP A 71 -16.84 1.76 13.36
C ASP A 71 -17.85 1.49 12.26
N LYS A 72 -19.12 1.63 12.56
CA LYS A 72 -20.21 1.36 11.61
C LYS A 72 -20.06 2.20 10.33
N SER A 73 -19.72 3.46 10.46
CA SER A 73 -19.50 4.37 9.33
C SER A 73 -18.36 3.91 8.41
N ALA A 74 -17.27 3.36 8.97
CA ALA A 74 -16.16 2.84 8.19
C ALA A 74 -16.57 1.57 7.41
N ILE A 75 -17.35 0.68 8.02
CA ILE A 75 -17.87 -0.51 7.34
C ILE A 75 -18.87 -0.14 6.24
N GLU A 76 -19.75 0.83 6.49
CA GLU A 76 -20.67 1.34 5.46
C GLU A 76 -19.93 1.99 4.29
N PHE A 77 -18.82 2.67 4.59
CA PHE A 77 -17.98 3.35 3.61
C PHE A 77 -17.19 2.36 2.73
N THR A 78 -16.55 1.36 3.33
CA THR A 78 -15.79 0.34 2.58
C THR A 78 -16.68 -0.69 1.91
N GLY A 79 -17.89 -0.90 2.38
CA GLY A 79 -18.80 -1.94 1.92
C GLY A 79 -18.35 -3.37 2.30
N ILE A 80 -17.29 -3.52 3.07
CA ILE A 80 -16.73 -4.83 3.45
C ILE A 80 -17.46 -5.39 4.67
N ASN A 81 -18.18 -6.50 4.49
CA ASN A 81 -18.76 -7.22 5.62
C ASN A 81 -17.69 -8.07 6.33
N VAL A 82 -17.14 -7.58 7.44
CA VAL A 82 -16.09 -8.28 8.20
C VAL A 82 -16.53 -9.61 8.81
N TYR A 83 -17.81 -9.87 8.88
CA TYR A 83 -18.40 -11.10 9.43
C TYR A 83 -18.75 -12.13 8.36
N ASP A 84 -18.52 -11.82 7.09
CA ASP A 84 -18.80 -12.74 5.99
C ASP A 84 -17.76 -13.87 5.99
N PRO A 85 -18.19 -15.15 6.20
CA PRO A 85 -17.29 -16.29 6.23
C PRO A 85 -16.69 -16.62 4.85
N ASP A 86 -17.31 -16.17 3.76
CA ASP A 86 -16.85 -16.42 2.40
C ASP A 86 -15.65 -15.56 2.00
N ARG A 87 -15.33 -14.50 2.76
CA ARG A 87 -14.14 -13.66 2.54
C ARG A 87 -12.82 -14.43 2.60
N LYS A 88 -12.76 -15.57 3.31
CA LYS A 88 -11.53 -16.34 3.54
C LYS A 88 -10.40 -15.46 4.15
N ALA A 89 -10.79 -14.53 5.00
CA ALA A 89 -9.88 -13.57 5.61
C ALA A 89 -8.83 -14.26 6.48
N LEU A 90 -7.60 -13.80 6.39
CA LEU A 90 -6.48 -14.30 7.18
C LEU A 90 -6.44 -13.60 8.53
N LEU A 91 -5.87 -14.25 9.53
CA LEU A 91 -5.49 -13.59 10.77
C LEU A 91 -4.50 -12.46 10.45
N GLU A 92 -4.58 -11.33 11.14
CA GLU A 92 -3.72 -10.16 10.93
C GLU A 92 -2.23 -10.53 10.88
N SER A 93 -1.77 -11.37 11.79
CA SER A 93 -0.37 -11.83 11.83
C SER A 93 0.04 -12.65 10.62
N SER A 94 -0.88 -13.42 10.04
CA SER A 94 -0.63 -14.23 8.85
C SER A 94 -0.59 -13.37 7.60
N ALA A 95 -1.58 -12.50 7.43
CA ALA A 95 -1.65 -11.56 6.30
C ALA A 95 -0.39 -10.66 6.23
N LEU A 96 0.00 -10.07 7.37
CA LEU A 96 1.22 -9.25 7.43
C LEU A 96 2.49 -10.04 7.13
N LYS A 97 2.62 -11.28 7.61
CA LYS A 97 3.79 -12.11 7.31
C LYS A 97 3.89 -12.43 5.83
N GLU A 98 2.77 -12.77 5.17
CA GLU A 98 2.75 -13.02 3.72
C GLU A 98 3.13 -11.77 2.94
N VAL A 99 2.46 -10.65 3.18
CA VAL A 99 2.76 -9.37 2.52
C VAL A 99 4.21 -8.94 2.74
N PHE A 100 4.70 -9.00 3.97
CA PHE A 100 6.09 -8.65 4.28
C PHE A 100 7.09 -9.60 3.63
N GLN A 101 6.76 -10.88 3.48
CA GLN A 101 7.59 -11.84 2.76
C GLN A 101 7.69 -11.48 1.27
N THR A 102 6.57 -11.17 0.63
CA THR A 102 6.52 -10.69 -0.76
C THR A 102 7.40 -9.44 -0.93
N ILE A 103 7.20 -8.43 -0.09
CA ILE A 103 7.99 -7.18 -0.15
C ILE A 103 9.49 -7.45 0.04
N LYS A 104 9.88 -8.32 0.98
CA LYS A 104 11.29 -8.68 1.19
C LYS A 104 11.91 -9.38 -0.01
N LEU A 105 11.18 -10.30 -0.63
CA LEU A 105 11.65 -11.01 -1.82
C LEU A 105 11.86 -10.05 -2.98
N GLU A 106 10.90 -9.16 -3.24
CA GLU A 106 11.00 -8.17 -4.32
C GLU A 106 12.10 -7.12 -4.03
N THR A 107 12.24 -6.68 -2.80
CA THR A 107 13.34 -5.79 -2.39
C THR A 107 14.71 -6.43 -2.70
N LYS A 108 14.87 -7.74 -2.40
CA LYS A 108 16.10 -8.47 -2.70
C LYS A 108 16.31 -8.64 -4.21
N LYS A 109 15.28 -9.02 -4.97
CA LYS A 109 15.36 -9.22 -6.42
C LYS A 109 15.76 -7.95 -7.16
N THR A 110 15.30 -6.79 -6.70
CA THR A 110 15.58 -5.49 -7.33
C THR A 110 16.91 -4.89 -6.91
N GLY A 111 17.64 -5.51 -5.98
CA GLY A 111 18.89 -4.97 -5.42
C GLY A 111 18.67 -3.77 -4.49
N CYS A 112 17.44 -3.52 -4.09
CA CYS A 112 17.11 -2.46 -3.13
C CYS A 112 17.49 -2.88 -1.70
N LYS A 113 17.76 -1.89 -0.83
CA LYS A 113 18.10 -2.11 0.57
C LYS A 113 16.87 -2.22 1.46
N ARG A 114 15.80 -1.55 1.10
CA ARG A 114 14.58 -1.43 1.88
C ARG A 114 13.39 -1.07 0.98
N ALA A 115 12.19 -1.36 1.43
CA ALA A 115 10.98 -0.85 0.80
C ALA A 115 10.56 0.50 1.42
N ILE A 116 9.88 1.33 0.61
CA ILE A 116 9.24 2.56 1.05
C ILE A 116 7.78 2.53 0.63
N LEU A 117 6.88 2.84 1.56
CA LEU A 117 5.46 2.88 1.30
C LEU A 117 5.13 4.07 0.39
N VAL A 118 4.30 3.82 -0.61
CA VAL A 118 3.66 4.83 -1.47
C VAL A 118 2.16 4.73 -1.25
N GLY A 119 1.47 5.84 -1.05
CA GLY A 119 0.02 5.86 -0.88
C GLY A 119 -0.54 7.27 -0.97
N HIS A 120 -1.85 7.38 -0.97
CA HIS A 120 -2.56 8.66 -0.91
C HIS A 120 -2.93 8.96 0.55
N ASN A 121 -2.31 9.99 1.15
CA ASN A 121 -2.24 10.17 2.61
C ASN A 121 -1.50 9.00 3.30
N ALA A 122 -0.40 8.60 2.72
CA ALA A 122 0.39 7.41 3.03
C ALA A 122 0.79 7.24 4.52
N HIS A 123 0.78 8.32 5.30
CA HIS A 123 1.02 8.28 6.75
C HIS A 123 -0.06 7.48 7.50
N PHE A 124 -1.29 7.46 6.98
CA PHE A 124 -2.40 6.68 7.53
C PHE A 124 -2.09 5.19 7.43
N ASP A 125 -1.81 4.71 6.22
CA ASP A 125 -1.50 3.30 5.97
C ASP A 125 -0.25 2.85 6.72
N LEU A 126 0.79 3.69 6.73
CA LEU A 126 2.02 3.40 7.44
C LEU A 126 1.79 3.28 8.96
N ALA A 127 0.91 4.11 9.53
CA ALA A 127 0.55 4.04 10.95
C ALA A 127 -0.16 2.71 11.28
N PHE A 128 -1.11 2.28 10.47
CA PHE A 128 -1.81 1.01 10.64
C PHE A 128 -0.87 -0.20 10.49
N ILE A 129 -0.02 -0.21 9.47
CA ILE A 129 0.97 -1.28 9.27
C ILE A 129 1.94 -1.36 10.46
N ASN A 130 2.42 -0.24 10.97
CA ASN A 130 3.33 -0.23 12.11
C ASN A 130 2.62 -0.71 13.39
N ALA A 131 1.41 -0.24 13.68
CA ALA A 131 0.63 -0.69 14.83
C ALA A 131 0.30 -2.19 14.77
N ALA A 132 -0.09 -2.69 13.61
CA ALA A 132 -0.36 -4.11 13.39
C ALA A 132 0.92 -4.96 13.53
N ALA A 133 2.06 -4.50 13.00
CA ALA A 133 3.34 -5.19 13.14
C ALA A 133 3.80 -5.26 14.62
N GLU A 134 3.58 -4.19 15.40
CA GLU A 134 3.85 -4.14 16.84
C GLU A 134 2.94 -5.10 17.61
N ARG A 135 1.64 -5.04 17.38
CA ARG A 135 0.63 -5.92 17.98
C ARG A 135 0.90 -7.40 17.70
N CYS A 136 1.30 -7.71 16.47
CA CYS A 136 1.68 -9.05 16.04
C CYS A 136 3.12 -9.45 16.42
N LYS A 137 3.88 -8.59 17.10
CA LYS A 137 5.29 -8.79 17.49
C LYS A 137 6.22 -9.13 16.31
N ILE A 138 5.96 -8.55 15.14
CA ILE A 138 6.77 -8.75 13.92
C ILE A 138 7.96 -7.80 13.94
N LYS A 139 9.13 -8.31 14.31
CA LYS A 139 10.36 -7.52 14.48
C LYS A 139 10.99 -7.01 13.17
N LYS A 140 10.74 -7.67 12.04
CA LYS A 140 11.37 -7.38 10.75
C LYS A 140 10.36 -6.83 9.74
N ASN A 141 9.90 -5.58 9.96
CA ASN A 141 9.13 -4.84 8.99
C ASN A 141 10.02 -4.43 7.80
N PRO A 142 9.69 -4.77 6.55
CA PRO A 142 10.48 -4.40 5.37
C PRO A 142 10.38 -2.92 4.98
N LEU A 143 9.34 -2.23 5.44
CA LEU A 143 9.09 -0.84 5.10
C LEU A 143 9.98 0.12 5.90
N HIS A 144 10.22 1.29 5.34
CA HIS A 144 10.84 2.37 6.10
C HIS A 144 9.90 2.78 7.25
N PRO A 145 10.39 2.94 8.49
CA PRO A 145 9.53 3.07 9.66
C PRO A 145 8.71 4.36 9.72
N PHE A 146 9.16 5.41 9.04
CA PHE A 146 8.51 6.75 9.08
C PHE A 146 8.55 7.53 7.76
N SER A 147 9.35 7.11 6.76
CA SER A 147 9.35 7.76 5.44
C SER A 147 8.40 7.05 4.49
N CYS A 148 7.64 7.82 3.75
CA CYS A 148 6.76 7.36 2.69
C CYS A 148 6.79 8.34 1.52
N PHE A 149 6.29 7.91 0.36
CA PHE A 149 5.96 8.78 -0.75
C PHE A 149 4.45 9.01 -0.75
N ASP A 150 4.04 10.24 -0.57
CA ASP A 150 2.64 10.61 -0.45
C ASP A 150 2.14 11.23 -1.75
N THR A 151 1.22 10.54 -2.43
CA THR A 151 0.64 11.00 -3.70
C THR A 151 -0.30 12.19 -3.52
N ALA A 152 -0.92 12.39 -2.35
CA ALA A 152 -1.70 13.58 -2.07
C ALA A 152 -0.82 14.83 -2.07
N THR A 153 0.38 14.75 -1.47
CA THR A 153 1.37 15.84 -1.49
C THR A 153 1.87 16.12 -2.91
N LEU A 154 2.19 15.07 -3.68
CA LEU A 154 2.65 15.20 -5.06
C LEU A 154 1.57 15.80 -5.97
N ALA A 155 0.33 15.35 -5.84
CA ALA A 155 -0.81 15.88 -6.59
C ALA A 155 -1.14 17.32 -6.18
N GLY A 156 -1.03 17.63 -4.89
CA GLY A 156 -1.16 19.01 -4.39
C GLY A 156 -0.14 19.95 -5.04
N LEU A 157 1.11 19.51 -5.16
CA LEU A 157 2.17 20.29 -5.81
C LEU A 157 1.97 20.40 -7.32
N ALA A 158 1.60 19.30 -8.00
CA ALA A 158 1.54 19.25 -9.45
C ALA A 158 0.23 19.85 -10.02
N TYR A 159 -0.89 19.64 -9.33
CA TYR A 159 -2.24 19.91 -9.84
C TYR A 159 -3.09 20.78 -8.91
N GLY A 160 -2.61 21.13 -7.72
CA GLY A 160 -3.39 21.85 -6.71
C GLY A 160 -4.55 21.03 -6.13
N GLN A 161 -4.51 19.68 -6.25
CA GLN A 161 -5.54 18.77 -5.81
C GLN A 161 -4.99 17.74 -4.83
N THR A 162 -5.71 17.50 -3.73
CA THR A 162 -5.29 16.57 -2.67
C THR A 162 -6.28 15.43 -2.43
N VAL A 163 -7.46 15.49 -3.03
CA VAL A 163 -8.45 14.41 -3.02
C VAL A 163 -8.16 13.47 -4.19
N LEU A 164 -8.06 12.16 -3.96
CA LEU A 164 -7.64 11.18 -4.97
C LEU A 164 -8.42 11.31 -6.29
N ALA A 165 -9.76 11.26 -6.24
CA ALA A 165 -10.60 11.39 -7.42
C ALA A 165 -10.33 12.69 -8.21
N LYS A 166 -10.14 13.82 -7.50
CA LYS A 166 -9.85 15.12 -8.11
C LYS A 166 -8.43 15.21 -8.68
N ALA A 167 -7.49 14.56 -8.00
CA ALA A 167 -6.10 14.44 -8.49
C ALA A 167 -6.06 13.59 -9.77
N CYS A 168 -6.77 12.49 -9.83
CA CYS A 168 -6.90 11.65 -11.02
C CYS A 168 -7.55 12.43 -12.18
N GLU A 169 -8.65 13.15 -11.93
CA GLU A 169 -9.30 14.01 -12.92
C GLU A 169 -8.32 15.04 -13.51
N ALA A 170 -7.59 15.75 -12.64
CA ALA A 170 -6.61 16.75 -13.06
C ALA A 170 -5.41 16.16 -13.82
N ALA A 171 -5.05 14.92 -13.53
CA ALA A 171 -3.99 14.18 -14.20
C ALA A 171 -4.45 13.45 -15.48
N ASN A 172 -5.73 13.54 -15.85
CA ASN A 172 -6.36 12.75 -16.92
C ASN A 172 -6.22 11.23 -16.72
N ILE A 173 -6.26 10.78 -15.48
CA ILE A 173 -6.33 9.37 -15.10
C ILE A 173 -7.80 9.00 -14.92
N ASN A 174 -8.23 7.93 -15.61
CA ASN A 174 -9.60 7.44 -15.43
C ASN A 174 -9.79 6.90 -14.01
N PHE A 175 -10.77 7.43 -13.30
CA PHE A 175 -11.12 7.01 -11.94
C PHE A 175 -12.62 6.73 -11.87
N GLU A 176 -12.97 5.48 -11.61
CA GLU A 176 -14.35 5.00 -11.51
C GLU A 176 -14.81 5.08 -10.05
N SER A 177 -15.60 6.10 -9.72
CA SER A 177 -16.06 6.34 -8.33
C SER A 177 -16.83 5.15 -7.73
N GLU A 178 -17.40 4.27 -8.55
CA GLU A 178 -18.09 3.06 -8.10
C GLU A 178 -17.14 1.99 -7.56
N ARG A 179 -15.85 2.05 -7.94
CA ARG A 179 -14.79 1.16 -7.49
C ARG A 179 -13.89 1.77 -6.43
N ALA A 180 -14.09 3.05 -6.12
CA ALA A 180 -13.44 3.68 -4.98
C ALA A 180 -13.69 2.85 -3.71
N HIS A 181 -12.67 2.66 -2.87
CA HIS A 181 -12.66 1.80 -1.68
C HIS A 181 -12.50 0.29 -1.97
N GLU A 182 -12.06 -0.07 -3.17
CA GLU A 182 -11.39 -1.34 -3.43
C GLU A 182 -9.87 -1.11 -3.27
N ALA A 183 -9.25 -1.58 -2.19
CA ALA A 183 -7.85 -1.27 -1.86
C ALA A 183 -6.84 -1.49 -3.01
N LEU A 184 -7.11 -2.40 -3.94
CA LEU A 184 -6.23 -2.59 -5.10
C LEU A 184 -6.48 -1.56 -6.21
N TYR A 185 -7.69 -0.98 -6.25
CA TYR A 185 -8.06 0.00 -7.27
C TYR A 185 -7.57 1.41 -6.91
N ASP A 186 -7.72 1.81 -5.65
CA ASP A 186 -7.29 3.10 -5.11
C ASP A 186 -5.76 3.21 -4.99
#